data_0aa8829d83872aadab4b0373e8d613cd
#
_entry.id   0aa8829d83872aadab4b0373e8d613cd
#
_cell.length_a   1.000
_cell.length_b   1.000
_cell.length_c   1.000
_cell.angle_alpha   90.00
_cell.angle_beta   90.00
_cell.angle_gamma   90.00
#
_symmetry.space_group_name_H-M   'P 1'
#
loop_
_entity.id
_entity.type
_entity.pdbx_description
1 polymer ?
#
loop_
_entity_poly.entity_id
_entity_poly.type
_entity_poly.pdbx_seq_one_letter_code
_entity_poly.pdbx_strand_id
1 'polypeptide(L)'
;MTMTTRRTIFIPYRPRTILNKHKRADHWFWTRYSAYPYIGCQHGCEFCYCREQKYSPYEDPGDFAHIIKVKENAPELLRRALKNAPLDPIFTGDYQPAERKFGMSRRMLEVCHEMGFPVFVLERNPGILRDLDLLQAIHEKSRTVVAFSIITTPDSKNYDRVCQMEHLAPPAAKRFAAMEKIAAAGIPVGVSMMPILPGLCDDDANLDAVARWTADHGGSFILAAGLTLSDQQKEYFFTVLRERFPDLLDHYQRLYPPKSYGQAGDGWHVTAQKIREACIRHGIRDRMPRPIVPGEKRALNKRIVEMLADKVYEMELNAETDYNIWAYRKAAWAVEDMEQDVGLVQRTMGLKGLQSIPDIGQSLGAVIEKMIEACSTQIQKGTG
;
A
#
# COMPACT_ATOMS: atom_id res chain seq x y z
N MET A 1 -26.65 -19.79 12.87
CA MET A 1 -25.60 -20.54 13.56
C MET A 1 -24.84 -19.57 14.46
N THR A 2 -24.86 -19.80 15.77
CA THR A 2 -24.08 -19.02 16.74
C THR A 2 -22.60 -19.21 16.42
N MET A 3 -21.93 -18.12 15.98
CA MET A 3 -20.47 -18.13 15.81
C MET A 3 -19.85 -18.42 17.18
N THR A 4 -19.37 -19.63 17.36
CA THR A 4 -18.58 -19.99 18.54
C THR A 4 -17.32 -19.13 18.49
N THR A 5 -17.20 -18.16 19.39
CA THR A 5 -16.02 -17.32 19.51
C THR A 5 -14.83 -18.20 19.88
N ARG A 6 -14.06 -18.64 18.87
CA ARG A 6 -12.79 -19.35 19.13
C ARG A 6 -11.88 -18.40 19.92
N ARG A 7 -11.35 -18.88 21.04
CA ARG A 7 -10.40 -18.11 21.87
C ARG A 7 -9.11 -17.88 21.10
N THR A 8 -8.62 -16.63 21.07
CA THR A 8 -7.31 -16.33 20.46
C THR A 8 -6.17 -16.97 21.27
N ILE A 9 -5.26 -17.63 20.56
CA ILE A 9 -4.04 -18.22 21.10
C ILE A 9 -2.85 -17.34 20.67
N PHE A 10 -2.04 -16.92 21.63
CA PHE A 10 -0.81 -16.18 21.38
C PHE A 10 0.39 -17.10 21.55
N ILE A 11 1.23 -17.19 20.52
CA ILE A 11 2.43 -18.04 20.52
C ILE A 11 3.66 -17.13 20.44
N PRO A 12 4.52 -17.10 21.47
CA PRO A 12 5.83 -16.44 21.39
C PRO A 12 6.65 -17.06 20.25
N TYR A 13 7.26 -16.19 19.43
CA TYR A 13 8.06 -16.61 18.29
C TYR A 13 9.31 -15.77 18.18
N ARG A 14 10.46 -16.39 17.95
CA ARG A 14 11.75 -15.70 17.79
C ARG A 14 12.36 -16.03 16.43
N PRO A 15 12.00 -15.28 15.37
CA PRO A 15 12.58 -15.47 14.04
C PRO A 15 14.08 -15.13 14.03
N ARG A 16 14.77 -15.59 12.98
CA ARG A 16 16.16 -15.23 12.71
C ARG A 16 16.31 -13.89 12.01
N THR A 17 15.31 -13.50 11.22
CA THR A 17 15.25 -12.27 10.44
C THR A 17 13.88 -11.65 10.54
N ILE A 18 13.78 -10.32 10.29
CA ILE A 18 12.53 -9.58 10.31
C ILE A 18 12.33 -8.75 9.03
N LEU A 19 13.43 -8.26 8.45
CA LEU A 19 13.38 -7.36 7.32
C LEU A 19 13.35 -8.13 6.00
N ASN A 20 12.22 -8.02 5.27
CA ASN A 20 12.18 -8.39 3.87
C ASN A 20 12.69 -7.22 3.04
N LYS A 21 13.51 -7.51 2.02
CA LYS A 21 14.17 -6.49 1.22
C LYS A 21 13.90 -6.73 -0.27
N HIS A 22 13.44 -5.71 -0.96
CA HIS A 22 13.36 -5.67 -2.41
C HIS A 22 14.59 -5.02 -3.03
N LYS A 23 14.89 -5.34 -4.29
CA LYS A 23 16.02 -4.75 -5.01
C LYS A 23 15.85 -3.22 -5.13
N ARG A 24 14.65 -2.74 -5.38
CA ARG A 24 14.25 -1.33 -5.49
C ARG A 24 12.96 -1.09 -4.71
N ALA A 25 12.63 0.17 -4.46
CA ALA A 25 11.31 0.55 -3.97
C ALA A 25 10.25 0.13 -5.01
N ASP A 26 9.12 -0.42 -4.54
CA ASP A 26 7.99 -0.67 -5.41
C ASP A 26 7.30 0.65 -5.77
N HIS A 27 6.60 0.68 -6.90
CA HIS A 27 5.96 1.90 -7.37
C HIS A 27 4.51 2.08 -6.85
N TRP A 28 4.04 1.18 -5.97
CA TRP A 28 2.73 1.30 -5.33
C TRP A 28 2.81 2.01 -3.98
N PHE A 29 3.64 1.46 -3.08
CA PHE A 29 3.80 1.91 -1.71
C PHE A 29 5.11 2.67 -1.49
N TRP A 30 5.94 2.78 -2.52
CA TRP A 30 7.29 3.36 -2.47
C TRP A 30 8.17 2.75 -1.39
N THR A 31 7.90 1.50 -1.00
CA THR A 31 8.63 0.80 0.04
C THR A 31 9.68 -0.14 -0.55
N ARG A 32 10.87 -0.13 0.04
CA ARG A 32 11.93 -1.08 -0.28
C ARG A 32 11.99 -2.23 0.70
N TYR A 33 11.43 -2.01 1.88
CA TYR A 33 11.48 -2.95 2.99
C TYR A 33 10.08 -3.24 3.51
N SER A 34 9.91 -4.44 4.09
CA SER A 34 8.76 -4.73 4.94
C SER A 34 9.17 -5.49 6.19
N ALA A 35 8.54 -5.16 7.31
CA ALA A 35 8.79 -5.78 8.61
C ALA A 35 7.50 -5.79 9.44
N TYR A 36 7.04 -6.97 9.83
CA TYR A 36 5.78 -7.14 10.58
C TYR A 36 6.02 -7.91 11.88
N PRO A 37 5.47 -7.44 13.00
CA PRO A 37 5.70 -8.04 14.31
C PRO A 37 4.89 -9.30 14.58
N TYR A 38 3.87 -9.58 13.78
CA TYR A 38 2.97 -10.73 14.01
C TYR A 38 2.88 -11.63 12.77
N ILE A 39 2.42 -12.88 12.98
CA ILE A 39 1.91 -13.78 11.95
C ILE A 39 0.52 -14.19 12.40
N GLY A 40 -0.47 -14.16 11.50
CA GLY A 40 -1.89 -14.21 11.82
C GLY A 40 -2.43 -12.83 12.15
N CYS A 41 -3.74 -12.64 12.01
CA CYS A 41 -4.38 -11.34 12.21
C CYS A 41 -5.80 -11.50 12.75
N GLN A 42 -6.05 -10.93 13.94
CA GLN A 42 -7.36 -11.00 14.62
C GLN A 42 -8.49 -10.24 13.91
N HIS A 43 -8.20 -9.41 12.89
CA HIS A 43 -9.24 -8.82 12.05
C HIS A 43 -9.96 -9.85 11.19
N GLY A 44 -9.30 -10.97 10.89
CA GLY A 44 -9.92 -12.15 10.29
C GLY A 44 -10.61 -11.96 8.95
N CYS A 45 -10.29 -10.91 8.19
CA CYS A 45 -10.93 -10.64 6.91
C CYS A 45 -10.97 -11.89 6.03
N GLU A 46 -12.14 -12.20 5.48
CA GLU A 46 -12.37 -13.46 4.77
C GLU A 46 -11.57 -13.54 3.45
N PHE A 47 -11.34 -12.41 2.82
CA PHE A 47 -10.61 -12.27 1.56
C PHE A 47 -9.09 -12.05 1.74
N CYS A 48 -8.55 -12.11 2.97
CA CYS A 48 -7.17 -11.70 3.23
C CYS A 48 -6.15 -12.58 2.50
N TYR A 49 -5.31 -11.96 1.67
CA TYR A 49 -4.25 -12.67 0.94
C TYR A 49 -3.20 -13.30 1.87
N CYS A 50 -3.07 -12.80 3.10
CA CYS A 50 -2.16 -13.41 4.07
C CYS A 50 -2.59 -14.81 4.56
N ARG A 51 -3.75 -15.31 4.11
CA ARG A 51 -4.16 -16.72 4.29
C ARG A 51 -3.50 -17.66 3.27
N GLU A 52 -2.84 -17.14 2.23
CA GLU A 52 -2.05 -17.95 1.29
C GLU A 52 -0.94 -18.73 2.01
N GLN A 53 -0.63 -19.91 1.52
CA GLN A 53 0.35 -20.83 2.13
C GLN A 53 1.74 -20.18 2.34
N LYS A 54 2.16 -19.30 1.44
CA LYS A 54 3.44 -18.58 1.55
C LYS A 54 3.53 -17.60 2.74
N TYR A 55 2.37 -17.17 3.29
CA TYR A 55 2.31 -16.22 4.41
C TYR A 55 1.75 -16.85 5.68
N SER A 56 0.87 -17.85 5.55
CA SER A 56 0.21 -18.52 6.67
C SER A 56 0.83 -19.88 6.92
N PRO A 57 1.41 -20.12 8.10
CA PRO A 57 1.96 -21.42 8.46
C PRO A 57 0.89 -22.38 9.00
N TYR A 58 -0.39 -22.07 8.88
CA TYR A 58 -1.50 -22.84 9.44
C TYR A 58 -2.10 -23.75 8.38
N GLU A 59 -2.35 -25.03 8.75
CA GLU A 59 -3.02 -26.00 7.89
C GLU A 59 -4.49 -25.64 7.66
N ASP A 60 -5.19 -25.18 8.73
CA ASP A 60 -6.53 -24.61 8.61
C ASP A 60 -6.42 -23.09 8.35
N PRO A 61 -6.82 -22.58 7.17
CA PRO A 61 -6.82 -21.16 6.89
C PRO A 61 -7.69 -20.33 7.87
N GLY A 62 -8.66 -20.94 8.56
CA GLY A 62 -9.46 -20.32 9.62
C GLY A 62 -8.63 -19.95 10.84
N ASP A 63 -7.58 -20.70 11.15
CA ASP A 63 -6.70 -20.44 12.29
C ASP A 63 -5.91 -19.15 12.16
N PHE A 64 -5.80 -18.60 10.95
CA PHE A 64 -5.16 -17.30 10.71
C PHE A 64 -5.71 -16.16 11.57
N ALA A 65 -7.00 -16.20 11.92
CA ALA A 65 -7.64 -15.18 12.77
C ALA A 65 -7.52 -15.48 14.27
N HIS A 66 -7.13 -16.70 14.65
CA HIS A 66 -7.21 -17.17 16.03
C HIS A 66 -5.84 -17.53 16.64
N ILE A 67 -4.85 -17.86 15.81
CA ILE A 67 -3.50 -18.17 16.27
C ILE A 67 -2.57 -17.05 15.84
N ILE A 68 -2.07 -16.29 16.82
CA ILE A 68 -1.20 -15.15 16.56
C ILE A 68 0.21 -15.44 17.09
N LYS A 69 1.18 -15.57 16.17
CA LYS A 69 2.60 -15.65 16.56
C LYS A 69 3.15 -14.26 16.76
N VAL A 70 3.70 -14.01 17.95
CA VAL A 70 4.28 -12.72 18.35
C VAL A 70 5.79 -12.78 18.21
N LYS A 71 6.38 -11.99 17.33
CA LYS A 71 7.82 -11.97 17.08
C LYS A 71 8.54 -11.12 18.14
N GLU A 72 8.79 -11.70 19.31
CA GLU A 72 9.25 -10.98 20.51
C GLU A 72 10.56 -10.20 20.34
N ASN A 73 11.45 -10.67 19.45
CA ASN A 73 12.73 -10.05 19.14
C ASN A 73 12.72 -9.19 17.86
N ALA A 74 11.52 -8.82 17.36
CA ALA A 74 11.40 -8.05 16.14
C ALA A 74 12.10 -6.67 16.20
N PRO A 75 11.99 -5.86 17.27
CA PRO A 75 12.66 -4.56 17.36
C PRO A 75 14.20 -4.68 17.31
N GLU A 76 14.77 -5.65 18.02
CA GLU A 76 16.22 -5.88 18.02
C GLU A 76 16.75 -6.35 16.67
N LEU A 77 16.00 -7.23 16.00
CA LEU A 77 16.33 -7.69 14.64
C LEU A 77 16.24 -6.53 13.64
N LEU A 78 15.19 -5.69 13.75
CA LEU A 78 15.01 -4.53 12.88
C LEU A 78 16.18 -3.56 13.05
N ARG A 79 16.50 -3.15 14.27
CA ARG A 79 17.65 -2.27 14.57
C ARG A 79 18.96 -2.80 13.96
N ARG A 80 19.22 -4.09 14.11
CA ARG A 80 20.41 -4.73 13.53
C ARG A 80 20.40 -4.70 12.01
N ALA A 81 19.24 -4.98 11.38
CA ALA A 81 19.12 -5.02 9.92
C ALA A 81 19.24 -3.62 9.28
N LEU A 82 18.79 -2.57 9.95
CA LEU A 82 18.82 -1.20 9.43
C LEU A 82 20.20 -0.52 9.51
N LYS A 83 21.14 -1.01 10.33
CA LYS A 83 22.46 -0.38 10.48
C LYS A 83 23.21 -0.14 9.16
N ASN A 84 23.07 -1.06 8.21
CA ASN A 84 23.76 -1.03 6.92
C ASN A 84 22.77 -1.03 5.74
N ALA A 85 21.51 -0.77 5.98
CA ALA A 85 20.50 -0.71 4.94
C ALA A 85 20.47 0.70 4.30
N PRO A 86 20.38 0.81 2.96
CA PRO A 86 20.09 2.09 2.32
C PRO A 86 18.81 2.71 2.88
N LEU A 87 18.81 4.05 2.95
CA LEU A 87 17.67 4.80 3.50
C LEU A 87 16.51 4.82 2.50
N ASP A 88 15.55 3.96 2.71
CA ASP A 88 14.30 3.86 1.94
C ASP A 88 13.13 3.47 2.86
N PRO A 89 11.86 3.75 2.46
CA PRO A 89 10.71 3.49 3.29
C PRO A 89 10.52 2.03 3.67
N ILE A 90 10.07 1.83 4.91
CA ILE A 90 9.74 0.52 5.49
C ILE A 90 8.21 0.41 5.59
N PHE A 91 7.66 -0.62 4.97
CA PHE A 91 6.26 -1.00 5.20
C PHE A 91 6.19 -1.76 6.54
N THR A 92 5.54 -1.16 7.54
CA THR A 92 5.42 -1.73 8.88
C THR A 92 4.11 -1.32 9.53
N GLY A 93 3.90 -1.70 10.77
CA GLY A 93 2.66 -1.54 11.51
C GLY A 93 1.85 -2.82 11.49
N ASP A 94 1.04 -3.03 12.48
CA ASP A 94 0.00 -4.05 12.60
C ASP A 94 -0.73 -3.80 13.92
N TYR A 95 -1.82 -3.03 13.87
CA TYR A 95 -2.57 -2.61 15.05
C TYR A 95 -3.78 -3.53 15.32
N GLN A 96 -3.67 -4.81 15.01
CA GLN A 96 -4.66 -5.79 15.43
C GLN A 96 -4.82 -5.80 16.97
N PRO A 97 -5.89 -6.38 17.55
CA PRO A 97 -6.12 -6.37 19.00
C PRO A 97 -4.94 -6.85 19.85
N ALA A 98 -4.10 -7.77 19.35
CA ALA A 98 -2.87 -8.23 20.00
C ALA A 98 -1.91 -7.08 20.36
N GLU A 99 -1.88 -6.02 19.55
CA GLU A 99 -1.01 -4.87 19.73
C GLU A 99 -1.28 -4.13 21.06
N ARG A 100 -2.51 -4.18 21.58
CA ARG A 100 -2.85 -3.62 22.90
C ARG A 100 -2.10 -4.32 24.04
N LYS A 101 -1.81 -5.62 23.86
CA LYS A 101 -1.13 -6.45 24.87
C LYS A 101 0.39 -6.42 24.70
N PHE A 102 0.89 -6.45 23.46
CA PHE A 102 2.30 -6.69 23.18
C PHE A 102 3.08 -5.44 22.80
N GLY A 103 2.44 -4.40 22.24
CA GLY A 103 3.06 -3.12 21.91
C GLY A 103 4.21 -3.22 20.90
N MET A 104 4.18 -4.24 20.02
CA MET A 104 5.31 -4.55 19.14
C MET A 104 5.43 -3.56 17.99
N SER A 105 4.30 -3.09 17.44
CA SER A 105 4.30 -2.09 16.36
C SER A 105 4.92 -0.79 16.82
N ARG A 106 4.54 -0.30 18.03
CA ARG A 106 5.17 0.89 18.62
C ARG A 106 6.67 0.72 18.77
N ARG A 107 7.13 -0.39 19.34
CA ARG A 107 8.56 -0.66 19.54
C ARG A 107 9.35 -0.74 18.23
N MET A 108 8.72 -1.20 17.16
CA MET A 108 9.33 -1.21 15.82
C MET A 108 9.38 0.22 15.23
N LEU A 109 8.34 1.02 15.40
CA LEU A 109 8.34 2.43 15.01
C LEU A 109 9.39 3.24 15.77
N GLU A 110 9.61 2.97 17.06
CA GLU A 110 10.68 3.56 17.86
C GLU A 110 12.05 3.30 17.24
N VAL A 111 12.29 2.07 16.76
CA VAL A 111 13.52 1.73 16.00
C VAL A 111 13.61 2.51 14.69
N CYS A 112 12.52 2.64 13.93
CA CYS A 112 12.51 3.43 12.70
C CYS A 112 12.84 4.91 12.99
N HIS A 113 12.24 5.48 14.03
CA HIS A 113 12.54 6.85 14.48
C HIS A 113 14.00 7.01 14.90
N GLU A 114 14.52 6.13 15.76
CA GLU A 114 15.91 6.11 16.21
C GLU A 114 16.89 6.12 15.01
N MET A 115 16.66 5.20 14.07
CA MET A 115 17.52 4.99 12.91
C MET A 115 17.27 5.97 11.76
N GLY A 116 16.24 6.83 11.83
CA GLY A 116 15.91 7.84 10.83
C GLY A 116 15.31 7.26 9.55
N PHE A 117 14.65 6.11 9.60
CA PHE A 117 14.00 5.51 8.44
C PHE A 117 12.58 6.01 8.25
N PRO A 118 12.20 6.37 7.01
CA PRO A 118 10.82 6.69 6.67
C PRO A 118 9.94 5.45 6.78
N VAL A 119 8.65 5.65 7.08
CA VAL A 119 7.70 4.55 7.24
C VAL A 119 6.45 4.74 6.39
N PHE A 120 5.95 3.63 5.88
CA PHE A 120 4.59 3.50 5.36
C PHE A 120 3.82 2.54 6.26
N VAL A 121 2.66 2.99 6.77
CA VAL A 121 1.79 2.20 7.64
C VAL A 121 0.45 2.00 6.97
N LEU A 122 0.11 0.77 6.66
CA LEU A 122 -1.20 0.40 6.12
C LEU A 122 -2.01 -0.30 7.22
N GLU A 123 -3.12 0.31 7.61
CA GLU A 123 -3.88 -0.12 8.75
C GLU A 123 -5.38 -0.26 8.52
N ARG A 124 -6.00 -1.04 9.38
CA ARG A 124 -7.43 -1.24 9.44
C ARG A 124 -8.02 -0.81 10.78
N ASN A 125 -7.14 -0.57 11.75
CA ASN A 125 -7.53 -0.31 13.14
C ASN A 125 -7.20 1.14 13.57
N PRO A 126 -8.20 1.90 14.04
CA PRO A 126 -7.97 3.22 14.65
C PRO A 126 -7.00 3.22 15.84
N GLY A 127 -6.63 2.05 16.34
CA GLY A 127 -5.61 1.90 17.39
C GLY A 127 -4.24 2.49 17.06
N ILE A 128 -3.94 2.76 15.78
CA ILE A 128 -2.75 3.49 15.33
C ILE A 128 -2.66 4.89 15.97
N LEU A 129 -3.77 5.51 16.32
CA LEU A 129 -3.81 6.83 16.97
C LEU A 129 -3.12 6.85 18.35
N ARG A 130 -2.94 5.69 19.00
CA ARG A 130 -2.12 5.58 20.21
C ARG A 130 -0.69 6.08 20.00
N ASP A 131 -0.17 5.89 18.79
CA ASP A 131 1.22 6.15 18.43
C ASP A 131 1.36 7.38 17.51
N LEU A 132 0.37 8.28 17.50
CA LEU A 132 0.35 9.49 16.67
C LEU A 132 1.54 10.40 16.95
N ASP A 133 1.93 10.54 18.22
CA ASP A 133 3.12 11.26 18.67
C ASP A 133 4.40 10.78 17.95
N LEU A 134 4.56 9.47 17.91
CA LEU A 134 5.73 8.84 17.29
C LEU A 134 5.69 8.92 15.77
N LEU A 135 4.51 8.77 15.17
CA LEU A 135 4.32 8.92 13.72
C LEU A 135 4.64 10.35 13.26
N GLN A 136 4.27 11.38 14.03
CA GLN A 136 4.65 12.77 13.77
C GLN A 136 6.16 12.97 13.88
N ALA A 137 6.79 12.47 14.96
CA ALA A 137 8.23 12.56 15.13
C ALA A 137 9.02 11.90 13.99
N ILE A 138 8.54 10.73 13.49
CA ILE A 138 9.11 10.10 12.30
C ILE A 138 8.86 10.96 11.06
N HIS A 139 7.65 11.53 10.93
CA HIS A 139 7.30 12.36 9.76
C HIS A 139 8.21 13.58 9.64
N GLU A 140 8.46 14.27 10.73
CA GLU A 140 9.37 15.43 10.79
C GLU A 140 10.81 15.05 10.43
N LYS A 141 11.30 13.94 10.99
CA LYS A 141 12.68 13.48 10.80
C LYS A 141 12.96 12.84 9.43
N SER A 142 12.06 11.99 8.97
CA SER A 142 12.32 11.11 7.81
C SER A 142 11.14 10.89 6.87
N ARG A 143 9.92 11.17 7.27
CA ARG A 143 8.63 11.02 6.60
C ARG A 143 7.84 9.78 7.03
N THR A 144 6.57 10.00 7.19
CA THR A 144 5.55 8.98 7.44
C THR A 144 4.45 9.15 6.40
N VAL A 145 3.95 8.05 5.87
CA VAL A 145 2.70 8.00 5.12
C VAL A 145 1.82 6.93 5.74
N VAL A 146 0.53 7.22 5.89
CA VAL A 146 -0.46 6.26 6.42
C VAL A 146 -1.52 5.98 5.38
N ALA A 147 -1.97 4.75 5.28
CA ALA A 147 -3.17 4.40 4.53
C ALA A 147 -4.11 3.56 5.39
N PHE A 148 -5.41 3.84 5.29
CA PHE A 148 -6.42 2.97 5.89
C PHE A 148 -7.02 2.04 4.85
N SER A 149 -7.05 0.76 5.17
CA SER A 149 -7.72 -0.22 4.32
C SER A 149 -9.25 -0.05 4.46
N ILE A 150 -9.88 0.54 3.45
CA ILE A 150 -11.32 0.83 3.40
C ILE A 150 -11.81 0.52 1.98
N ILE A 151 -12.82 -0.33 1.84
CA ILE A 151 -13.35 -0.77 0.54
C ILE A 151 -14.82 -0.39 0.33
N THR A 152 -15.46 0.19 1.35
CA THR A 152 -16.85 0.63 1.31
C THR A 152 -17.10 1.74 2.32
N THR A 153 -18.21 2.44 2.20
CA THR A 153 -18.64 3.52 3.09
C THR A 153 -19.99 3.19 3.74
N PRO A 154 -20.33 3.81 4.89
CA PRO A 154 -21.60 3.55 5.57
C PRO A 154 -22.86 3.82 4.73
N ASP A 155 -22.79 4.67 3.73
CA ASP A 155 -23.86 5.02 2.80
C ASP A 155 -23.91 4.13 1.54
N SER A 156 -23.01 3.16 1.41
CA SER A 156 -23.00 2.21 0.29
C SER A 156 -24.08 1.14 0.45
N LYS A 157 -24.77 0.79 -0.64
CA LYS A 157 -25.89 -0.18 -0.65
C LYS A 157 -25.51 -1.57 -0.11
N ASN A 158 -24.26 -1.99 -0.27
CA ASN A 158 -23.77 -3.29 0.16
C ASN A 158 -22.95 -3.22 1.46
N TYR A 159 -23.01 -2.10 2.19
CA TYR A 159 -22.18 -1.88 3.38
C TYR A 159 -22.22 -3.05 4.37
N ASP A 160 -23.42 -3.51 4.73
CA ASP A 160 -23.60 -4.61 5.70
C ASP A 160 -23.02 -5.93 5.19
N ARG A 161 -23.09 -6.18 3.88
CA ARG A 161 -22.52 -7.38 3.27
C ARG A 161 -20.99 -7.34 3.30
N VAL A 162 -20.40 -6.17 3.01
CA VAL A 162 -18.95 -5.98 3.13
C VAL A 162 -18.51 -6.08 4.58
N CYS A 163 -19.25 -5.53 5.52
CA CYS A 163 -18.98 -5.69 6.95
C CYS A 163 -18.99 -7.18 7.40
N GLN A 164 -19.79 -8.04 6.79
CA GLN A 164 -19.76 -9.47 7.05
C GLN A 164 -18.45 -10.13 6.55
N MET A 165 -17.84 -9.61 5.48
CA MET A 165 -16.51 -10.06 5.01
C MET A 165 -15.36 -9.56 5.91
N GLU A 166 -15.59 -8.52 6.71
CA GLU A 166 -14.63 -7.88 7.62
C GLU A 166 -15.13 -7.87 9.08
N HIS A 167 -15.91 -8.84 9.49
CA HIS A 167 -16.75 -8.83 10.70
C HIS A 167 -15.99 -8.59 12.03
N LEU A 168 -14.68 -8.84 12.08
CA LEU A 168 -13.84 -8.56 13.25
C LEU A 168 -13.02 -7.25 13.12
N ALA A 169 -13.13 -6.56 11.99
CA ALA A 169 -12.45 -5.30 11.78
C ALA A 169 -13.30 -4.11 12.29
N PRO A 170 -12.69 -3.02 12.75
CA PRO A 170 -13.43 -1.80 13.08
C PRO A 170 -14.21 -1.26 11.89
N PRO A 171 -15.43 -0.70 12.09
CA PRO A 171 -16.24 -0.14 11.01
C PRO A 171 -15.54 0.94 10.19
N ALA A 172 -15.90 1.08 8.91
CA ALA A 172 -15.29 2.06 7.99
C ALA A 172 -15.36 3.51 8.56
N ALA A 173 -16.49 3.92 9.15
CA ALA A 173 -16.63 5.25 9.76
C ALA A 173 -15.55 5.54 10.83
N LYS A 174 -15.18 4.55 11.64
CA LYS A 174 -14.10 4.72 12.64
C LYS A 174 -12.72 4.83 11.99
N ARG A 175 -12.52 4.17 10.85
CA ARG A 175 -11.26 4.25 10.08
C ARG A 175 -11.14 5.63 9.42
N PHE A 176 -12.21 6.18 8.85
CA PHE A 176 -12.26 7.55 8.31
C PHE A 176 -12.03 8.60 9.40
N ALA A 177 -12.68 8.47 10.56
CA ALA A 177 -12.45 9.38 11.70
C ALA A 177 -10.99 9.32 12.22
N ALA A 178 -10.33 8.18 12.12
CA ALA A 178 -8.91 8.07 12.44
C ALA A 178 -8.03 8.72 11.36
N MET A 179 -8.39 8.58 10.09
CA MET A 179 -7.72 9.23 8.96
C MET A 179 -7.73 10.75 9.10
N GLU A 180 -8.87 11.34 9.47
CA GLU A 180 -9.00 12.77 9.71
C GLU A 180 -8.02 13.27 10.79
N LYS A 181 -7.84 12.52 11.88
CA LYS A 181 -6.88 12.86 12.94
C LYS A 181 -5.43 12.76 12.47
N ILE A 182 -5.10 11.77 11.63
CA ILE A 182 -3.77 11.65 11.03
C ILE A 182 -3.52 12.82 10.06
N ALA A 183 -4.50 13.19 9.23
CA ALA A 183 -4.42 14.35 8.33
C ALA A 183 -4.24 15.65 9.11
N ALA A 184 -5.02 15.87 10.17
CA ALA A 184 -4.92 17.05 11.04
C ALA A 184 -3.55 17.15 11.74
N ALA A 185 -2.85 16.04 11.92
CA ALA A 185 -1.47 15.99 12.45
C ALA A 185 -0.41 16.32 11.37
N GLY A 186 -0.81 16.66 10.13
CA GLY A 186 0.09 17.00 9.03
C GLY A 186 0.74 15.78 8.34
N ILE A 187 0.31 14.57 8.67
CA ILE A 187 0.84 13.34 8.06
C ILE A 187 0.05 13.01 6.80
N PRO A 188 0.69 12.83 5.62
CA PRO A 188 0.03 12.36 4.42
C PRO A 188 -0.70 11.05 4.67
N VAL A 189 -2.01 11.03 4.37
CA VAL A 189 -2.85 9.87 4.59
C VAL A 189 -3.80 9.64 3.43
N GLY A 190 -4.20 8.40 3.22
CA GLY A 190 -5.16 8.02 2.19
C GLY A 190 -5.82 6.67 2.46
N VAL A 191 -6.48 6.16 1.44
CA VAL A 191 -7.18 4.87 1.48
C VAL A 191 -6.43 3.83 0.66
N SER A 192 -6.31 2.63 1.20
CA SER A 192 -6.01 1.41 0.46
C SER A 192 -7.34 0.68 0.20
N MET A 193 -7.89 0.84 -1.01
CA MET A 193 -9.09 0.16 -1.46
C MET A 193 -8.72 -1.21 -2.04
N MET A 194 -8.15 -2.06 -1.18
CA MET A 194 -7.59 -3.37 -1.52
C MET A 194 -8.07 -4.45 -0.55
N PRO A 195 -8.71 -5.51 -1.07
CA PRO A 195 -9.13 -5.70 -2.46
C PRO A 195 -10.50 -5.09 -2.73
N ILE A 196 -10.77 -4.73 -3.97
CA ILE A 196 -12.14 -4.48 -4.44
C ILE A 196 -12.78 -5.84 -4.71
N LEU A 197 -13.95 -6.06 -4.10
CA LEU A 197 -14.69 -7.31 -4.16
C LEU A 197 -15.76 -7.23 -5.24
N PRO A 198 -15.65 -8.00 -6.36
CA PRO A 198 -16.64 -7.99 -7.43
C PRO A 198 -18.06 -8.28 -6.95
N GLY A 199 -19.02 -7.47 -7.39
CA GLY A 199 -20.43 -7.59 -7.01
C GLY A 199 -20.79 -7.12 -5.60
N LEU A 200 -19.80 -6.66 -4.82
CA LEU A 200 -20.00 -6.13 -3.47
C LEU A 200 -19.61 -4.66 -3.33
N CYS A 201 -18.46 -4.28 -3.86
CA CYS A 201 -17.93 -2.92 -3.68
C CYS A 201 -17.28 -2.34 -4.95
N ASP A 202 -17.54 -2.92 -6.11
CA ASP A 202 -17.03 -2.49 -7.42
C ASP A 202 -18.04 -1.64 -8.23
N ASP A 203 -19.22 -1.33 -7.67
CA ASP A 203 -20.19 -0.45 -8.32
C ASP A 203 -19.79 1.04 -8.24
N ASP A 204 -20.20 1.81 -9.25
CA ASP A 204 -19.80 3.21 -9.43
C ASP A 204 -20.13 4.07 -8.21
N ALA A 205 -21.27 3.83 -7.56
CA ALA A 205 -21.69 4.59 -6.40
C ALA A 205 -20.78 4.35 -5.19
N ASN A 206 -20.36 3.11 -4.97
CA ASN A 206 -19.41 2.79 -3.89
C ASN A 206 -18.00 3.34 -4.20
N LEU A 207 -17.53 3.22 -5.44
CA LEU A 207 -16.21 3.74 -5.83
C LEU A 207 -16.15 5.26 -5.63
N ASP A 208 -17.17 5.99 -6.08
CA ASP A 208 -17.30 7.44 -5.89
C ASP A 208 -17.45 7.83 -4.41
N ALA A 209 -18.27 7.09 -3.65
CA ALA A 209 -18.45 7.34 -2.23
C ALA A 209 -17.15 7.19 -1.44
N VAL A 210 -16.34 6.16 -1.72
CA VAL A 210 -15.02 6.00 -1.06
C VAL A 210 -14.10 7.16 -1.41
N ALA A 211 -14.08 7.64 -2.65
CA ALA A 211 -13.26 8.79 -3.05
C ALA A 211 -13.71 10.08 -2.34
N ARG A 212 -15.01 10.34 -2.30
CA ARG A 212 -15.60 11.48 -1.59
C ARG A 212 -15.28 11.44 -0.10
N TRP A 213 -15.56 10.31 0.57
CA TRP A 213 -15.26 10.16 2.00
C TRP A 213 -13.77 10.31 2.30
N THR A 214 -12.89 9.86 1.39
CA THR A 214 -11.45 10.05 1.53
C THR A 214 -11.10 11.53 1.52
N ALA A 215 -11.60 12.29 0.55
CA ALA A 215 -11.37 13.74 0.47
C ALA A 215 -11.95 14.49 1.67
N ASP A 216 -13.20 14.18 2.05
CA ASP A 216 -13.93 14.84 3.16
C ASP A 216 -13.23 14.65 4.51
N HIS A 217 -12.46 13.56 4.70
CA HIS A 217 -11.70 13.28 5.91
C HIS A 217 -10.19 13.57 5.78
N GLY A 218 -9.81 14.45 4.82
CA GLY A 218 -8.44 14.92 4.67
C GLY A 218 -7.47 13.93 4.02
N GLY A 219 -7.97 12.83 3.47
CA GLY A 219 -7.13 11.91 2.70
C GLY A 219 -6.77 12.50 1.34
N SER A 220 -5.56 12.23 0.87
CA SER A 220 -5.01 12.81 -0.36
C SER A 220 -4.85 11.82 -1.51
N PHE A 221 -5.05 10.52 -1.26
CA PHE A 221 -4.90 9.48 -2.28
C PHE A 221 -5.74 8.23 -1.99
N ILE A 222 -6.00 7.48 -3.06
CA ILE A 222 -6.51 6.10 -3.01
C ILE A 222 -5.54 5.19 -3.77
N LEU A 223 -5.17 4.07 -3.15
CA LEU A 223 -4.52 2.95 -3.80
C LEU A 223 -5.54 1.83 -3.96
N ALA A 224 -5.78 1.37 -5.18
CA ALA A 224 -6.79 0.36 -5.44
C ALA A 224 -6.21 -0.87 -6.13
N ALA A 225 -6.66 -2.06 -5.73
CA ALA A 225 -6.34 -3.31 -6.42
C ALA A 225 -7.51 -4.28 -6.36
N GLY A 226 -7.60 -5.13 -7.38
CA GLY A 226 -8.57 -6.23 -7.44
C GLY A 226 -8.24 -7.34 -6.43
N LEU A 227 -9.22 -8.19 -6.20
CA LEU A 227 -9.04 -9.39 -5.39
C LEU A 227 -8.10 -10.38 -6.07
N THR A 228 -7.18 -10.94 -5.31
CA THR A 228 -6.34 -12.07 -5.71
C THR A 228 -6.65 -13.29 -4.87
N LEU A 229 -6.71 -14.45 -5.49
CA LEU A 229 -7.05 -15.71 -4.85
C LEU A 229 -6.05 -16.79 -5.26
N SER A 230 -5.41 -17.43 -4.29
CA SER A 230 -4.40 -18.45 -4.51
C SER A 230 -4.51 -19.57 -3.47
N ASP A 231 -4.08 -20.76 -3.83
CA ASP A 231 -3.94 -21.95 -2.99
C ASP A 231 -5.04 -22.13 -1.91
N GLN A 232 -4.68 -22.43 -0.67
CA GLN A 232 -5.62 -22.62 0.46
C GLN A 232 -6.48 -21.38 0.77
N GLN A 233 -6.01 -20.15 0.47
CA GLN A 233 -6.78 -18.93 0.63
C GLN A 233 -7.97 -18.90 -0.33
N LYS A 234 -7.79 -19.36 -1.57
CA LYS A 234 -8.86 -19.45 -2.57
C LYS A 234 -9.94 -20.45 -2.13
N GLU A 235 -9.53 -21.63 -1.70
CA GLU A 235 -10.45 -22.67 -1.22
C GLU A 235 -11.25 -22.19 -0.02
N TYR A 236 -10.59 -21.55 0.95
CA TYR A 236 -11.22 -20.94 2.10
C TYR A 236 -12.25 -19.88 1.69
N PHE A 237 -11.87 -18.95 0.81
CA PHE A 237 -12.77 -17.89 0.36
C PHE A 237 -14.01 -18.44 -0.35
N PHE A 238 -13.85 -19.44 -1.22
CA PHE A 238 -14.97 -20.13 -1.85
C PHE A 238 -15.87 -20.88 -0.87
N THR A 239 -15.33 -21.39 0.24
CA THR A 239 -16.15 -21.96 1.31
C THR A 239 -17.00 -20.87 1.99
N VAL A 240 -16.41 -19.72 2.30
CA VAL A 240 -17.16 -18.56 2.83
C VAL A 240 -18.28 -18.14 1.87
N LEU A 241 -18.01 -18.08 0.56
CA LEU A 241 -19.04 -17.75 -0.43
C LEU A 241 -20.18 -18.77 -0.42
N ARG A 242 -19.90 -20.06 -0.44
CA ARG A 242 -20.94 -21.11 -0.39
C ARG A 242 -21.86 -21.00 0.83
N GLU A 243 -21.26 -20.70 1.96
CA GLU A 243 -21.99 -20.70 3.25
C GLU A 243 -22.73 -19.38 3.51
N ARG A 244 -22.19 -18.24 3.11
CA ARG A 244 -22.66 -16.94 3.54
C ARG A 244 -23.11 -16.02 2.40
N PHE A 245 -22.65 -16.27 1.18
CA PHE A 245 -22.92 -15.44 0.00
C PHE A 245 -23.19 -16.32 -1.23
N PRO A 246 -24.15 -17.29 -1.14
CA PRO A 246 -24.39 -18.25 -2.22
C PRO A 246 -24.82 -17.59 -3.53
N ASP A 247 -25.43 -16.41 -3.48
CA ASP A 247 -25.81 -15.60 -4.64
C ASP A 247 -24.60 -15.08 -5.44
N LEU A 248 -23.41 -14.98 -4.83
CA LEU A 248 -22.19 -14.55 -5.49
C LEU A 248 -21.35 -15.73 -6.02
N LEU A 249 -21.62 -16.95 -5.60
CA LEU A 249 -20.75 -18.10 -5.87
C LEU A 249 -20.46 -18.29 -7.36
N ASP A 250 -21.49 -18.36 -8.18
CA ASP A 250 -21.37 -18.57 -9.64
C ASP A 250 -20.63 -17.41 -10.31
N HIS A 251 -20.85 -16.18 -9.82
CA HIS A 251 -20.14 -15.02 -10.32
C HIS A 251 -18.63 -15.12 -10.08
N TYR A 252 -18.23 -15.45 -8.85
CA TYR A 252 -16.82 -15.61 -8.49
C TYR A 252 -16.16 -16.82 -9.17
N GLN A 253 -16.88 -17.92 -9.39
CA GLN A 253 -16.36 -19.08 -10.12
C GLN A 253 -15.99 -18.73 -11.57
N ARG A 254 -16.79 -17.88 -12.22
CA ARG A 254 -16.47 -17.38 -13.56
C ARG A 254 -15.27 -16.44 -13.58
N LEU A 255 -15.19 -15.52 -12.61
CA LEU A 255 -14.11 -14.53 -12.51
C LEU A 255 -12.77 -15.14 -12.07
N TYR A 256 -12.82 -16.20 -11.26
CA TYR A 256 -11.63 -16.82 -10.68
C TYR A 256 -11.58 -18.33 -10.97
N PRO A 257 -11.41 -18.73 -12.23
CA PRO A 257 -11.29 -20.15 -12.59
C PRO A 257 -10.10 -20.79 -11.86
N PRO A 258 -10.03 -22.14 -11.79
CA PRO A 258 -9.13 -22.86 -10.87
C PRO A 258 -7.66 -22.43 -10.88
N LYS A 259 -7.12 -22.07 -12.03
CA LYS A 259 -5.70 -21.67 -12.19
C LYS A 259 -5.46 -20.16 -12.17
N SER A 260 -6.51 -19.33 -12.08
CA SER A 260 -6.31 -17.87 -12.05
C SER A 260 -5.91 -17.39 -10.66
N TYR A 261 -4.99 -16.43 -10.63
CA TYR A 261 -4.61 -15.68 -9.43
C TYR A 261 -5.46 -14.42 -9.27
N GLY A 262 -5.57 -13.63 -10.34
CA GLY A 262 -6.41 -12.44 -10.40
C GLY A 262 -7.74 -12.70 -11.12
N GLN A 263 -8.56 -11.67 -11.19
CA GLN A 263 -9.81 -11.67 -11.93
C GLN A 263 -9.55 -11.90 -13.41
N ALA A 264 -10.29 -12.82 -14.03
CA ALA A 264 -10.22 -13.09 -15.46
C ALA A 264 -10.91 -11.97 -16.27
N GLY A 265 -10.38 -11.69 -17.48
CA GLY A 265 -10.88 -10.64 -18.38
C GLY A 265 -10.50 -9.23 -17.95
N ASP A 266 -11.10 -8.23 -18.60
CA ASP A 266 -10.73 -6.81 -18.47
C ASP A 266 -11.46 -6.06 -17.34
N GLY A 267 -12.20 -6.76 -16.50
CA GLY A 267 -13.04 -6.15 -15.46
C GLY A 267 -12.26 -5.28 -14.48
N TRP A 268 -11.04 -5.67 -14.13
CA TRP A 268 -10.17 -4.86 -13.29
C TRP A 268 -9.78 -3.53 -13.95
N HIS A 269 -9.45 -3.56 -15.22
CA HIS A 269 -9.06 -2.38 -16.00
C HIS A 269 -10.17 -1.31 -15.99
N VAL A 270 -11.41 -1.73 -16.26
CA VAL A 270 -12.59 -0.85 -16.21
C VAL A 270 -12.79 -0.27 -14.79
N THR A 271 -12.66 -1.10 -13.76
CA THR A 271 -12.79 -0.66 -12.38
C THR A 271 -11.70 0.37 -12.00
N ALA A 272 -10.47 0.14 -12.42
CA ALA A 272 -9.36 1.06 -12.15
C ALA A 272 -9.56 2.45 -12.81
N GLN A 273 -10.08 2.48 -14.04
CA GLN A 273 -10.45 3.73 -14.72
C GLN A 273 -11.54 4.51 -13.94
N LYS A 274 -12.60 3.82 -13.48
CA LYS A 274 -13.68 4.44 -12.69
C LYS A 274 -13.17 5.04 -11.38
N ILE A 275 -12.24 4.37 -10.72
CA ILE A 275 -11.59 4.88 -9.49
C ILE A 275 -10.78 6.14 -9.80
N ARG A 276 -10.00 6.14 -10.88
CA ARG A 276 -9.26 7.33 -11.33
C ARG A 276 -10.18 8.51 -11.56
N GLU A 277 -11.28 8.30 -12.27
CA GLU A 277 -12.28 9.35 -12.53
C GLU A 277 -12.91 9.87 -11.22
N ALA A 278 -13.24 8.97 -10.28
CA ALA A 278 -13.74 9.34 -8.96
C ALA A 278 -12.70 10.17 -8.18
N CYS A 279 -11.44 9.75 -8.17
CA CYS A 279 -10.37 10.52 -7.53
C CYS A 279 -10.22 11.92 -8.13
N ILE A 280 -10.28 12.06 -9.46
CA ILE A 280 -10.22 13.37 -10.16
C ILE A 280 -11.40 14.25 -9.74
N ARG A 281 -12.64 13.70 -9.71
CA ARG A 281 -13.85 14.47 -9.30
C ARG A 281 -13.73 15.04 -7.88
N HIS A 282 -13.09 14.30 -6.97
CA HIS A 282 -12.95 14.68 -5.56
C HIS A 282 -11.59 15.32 -5.23
N GLY A 283 -10.76 15.64 -6.24
CA GLY A 283 -9.50 16.38 -6.07
C GLY A 283 -8.40 15.61 -5.32
N ILE A 284 -8.45 14.29 -5.33
CA ILE A 284 -7.42 13.43 -4.73
C ILE A 284 -6.68 12.61 -5.80
N ARG A 285 -5.55 12.02 -5.44
CA ARG A 285 -4.76 11.19 -6.37
C ARG A 285 -5.23 9.73 -6.32
N ASP A 286 -5.15 9.04 -7.44
CA ASP A 286 -5.28 7.58 -7.54
C ASP A 286 -3.94 6.84 -7.32
N ARG A 287 -2.93 7.56 -6.84
CA ARG A 287 -1.58 7.07 -6.53
C ARG A 287 -1.06 7.73 -5.26
N MET A 288 -0.32 6.98 -4.45
CA MET A 288 0.36 7.53 -3.29
C MET A 288 1.55 8.40 -3.72
N PRO A 289 1.69 9.64 -3.22
CA PRO A 289 2.87 10.45 -3.47
C PRO A 289 4.11 9.79 -2.86
N ARG A 290 5.23 9.87 -3.57
CA ARG A 290 6.49 9.30 -3.09
C ARG A 290 7.02 10.11 -1.90
N PRO A 291 7.23 9.49 -0.72
CA PRO A 291 7.86 10.16 0.41
C PRO A 291 9.35 10.38 0.11
N ILE A 292 9.80 11.64 0.26
CA ILE A 292 11.20 12.02 0.10
C ILE A 292 11.71 12.53 1.44
N VAL A 293 12.78 11.91 1.93
CA VAL A 293 13.39 12.26 3.22
C VAL A 293 13.97 13.68 3.17
N PRO A 294 13.80 14.52 4.21
CA PRO A 294 14.43 15.83 4.26
C PRO A 294 15.95 15.75 4.06
N GLY A 295 16.48 16.60 3.19
CA GLY A 295 17.92 16.61 2.88
C GLY A 295 18.41 15.44 1.99
N GLU A 296 17.50 14.66 1.41
CA GLU A 296 17.85 13.59 0.46
C GLU A 296 18.61 14.15 -0.75
N LYS A 297 19.87 13.71 -0.92
CA LYS A 297 20.71 14.15 -2.05
C LYS A 297 20.15 13.79 -3.42
N ARG A 298 19.38 12.70 -3.50
CA ARG A 298 18.75 12.20 -4.72
C ARG A 298 17.25 12.51 -4.77
N ALA A 299 16.81 13.61 -4.11
CA ALA A 299 15.42 14.00 -4.08
C ALA A 299 14.85 14.19 -5.50
N LEU A 300 15.60 14.83 -6.39
CA LEU A 300 15.18 15.03 -7.79
C LEU A 300 15.09 13.70 -8.54
N ASN A 301 16.04 12.78 -8.36
CA ASN A 301 15.97 11.44 -8.97
C ASN A 301 14.66 10.75 -8.53
N LYS A 302 14.34 10.78 -7.23
CA LYS A 302 13.13 10.17 -6.69
C LYS A 302 11.85 10.80 -7.25
N ARG A 303 11.83 12.13 -7.49
CA ARG A 303 10.71 12.81 -8.17
C ARG A 303 10.57 12.41 -9.63
N ILE A 304 11.67 12.35 -10.37
CA ILE A 304 11.65 11.88 -11.77
C ILE A 304 11.15 10.44 -11.86
N VAL A 305 11.60 9.57 -10.96
CA VAL A 305 11.12 8.18 -10.89
C VAL A 305 9.63 8.12 -10.58
N GLU A 306 9.11 8.95 -9.68
CA GLU A 306 7.67 9.06 -9.41
C GLU A 306 6.90 9.45 -10.68
N MET A 307 7.33 10.50 -11.37
CA MET A 307 6.70 10.96 -12.61
C MET A 307 6.73 9.91 -13.72
N LEU A 308 7.85 9.18 -13.87
CA LEU A 308 7.95 8.07 -14.82
C LEU A 308 7.03 6.90 -14.45
N ALA A 309 6.91 6.58 -13.16
CA ALA A 309 6.01 5.55 -12.67
C ALA A 309 4.52 5.93 -12.84
N ASP A 310 4.18 7.21 -12.65
CA ASP A 310 2.84 7.71 -12.92
C ASP A 310 2.51 7.59 -14.42
N LYS A 311 3.49 7.86 -15.31
CA LYS A 311 3.33 7.62 -16.76
C LYS A 311 3.15 6.15 -17.10
N VAL A 312 3.90 5.24 -16.47
CA VAL A 312 3.70 3.81 -16.62
C VAL A 312 2.28 3.40 -16.25
N TYR A 313 1.79 3.88 -15.11
CA TYR A 313 0.43 3.60 -14.67
C TYR A 313 -0.64 4.14 -15.63
N GLU A 314 -0.45 5.37 -16.12
CA GLU A 314 -1.34 5.98 -17.13
C GLU A 314 -1.39 5.14 -18.41
N MET A 315 -0.24 4.68 -18.90
CA MET A 315 -0.14 3.81 -20.08
C MET A 315 -0.84 2.46 -19.85
N GLU A 316 -0.68 1.86 -18.68
CA GLU A 316 -1.38 0.63 -18.29
C GLU A 316 -2.89 0.81 -18.28
N LEU A 317 -3.39 1.94 -17.74
CA LEU A 317 -4.82 2.27 -17.76
C LEU A 317 -5.37 2.55 -19.16
N ASN A 318 -4.55 3.03 -20.08
CA ASN A 318 -4.92 3.28 -21.46
C ASN A 318 -4.69 2.07 -22.38
N ALA A 319 -4.32 0.92 -21.84
CA ALA A 319 -3.99 -0.30 -22.58
C ALA A 319 -2.97 -0.05 -23.71
N GLU A 320 -1.95 0.78 -23.44
CA GLU A 320 -0.86 1.03 -24.37
C GLU A 320 0.01 -0.22 -24.58
N THR A 321 0.88 -0.18 -25.58
CA THR A 321 1.74 -1.32 -25.92
C THR A 321 2.75 -1.62 -24.81
N ASP A 322 2.97 -2.90 -24.53
CA ASP A 322 3.96 -3.38 -23.57
C ASP A 322 5.36 -2.79 -23.82
N TYR A 323 5.73 -2.55 -25.08
CA TYR A 323 7.02 -1.96 -25.44
C TYR A 323 7.22 -0.57 -24.82
N ASN A 324 6.22 0.32 -24.93
CA ASN A 324 6.28 1.67 -24.36
C ASN A 324 6.30 1.60 -22.82
N ILE A 325 5.41 0.81 -22.24
CA ILE A 325 5.32 0.61 -20.79
C ILE A 325 6.68 0.16 -20.23
N TRP A 326 7.31 -0.84 -20.85
CA TRP A 326 8.60 -1.35 -20.42
C TRP A 326 9.74 -0.34 -20.61
N ALA A 327 9.71 0.49 -21.65
CA ALA A 327 10.72 1.53 -21.85
C ALA A 327 10.72 2.56 -20.70
N TYR A 328 9.54 3.07 -20.33
CA TYR A 328 9.40 3.99 -19.19
C TYR A 328 9.75 3.33 -17.85
N ARG A 329 9.36 2.07 -17.66
CA ARG A 329 9.68 1.32 -16.45
C ARG A 329 11.19 1.12 -16.27
N LYS A 330 11.91 0.78 -17.35
CA LYS A 330 13.37 0.66 -17.32
C LYS A 330 14.07 2.00 -17.09
N ALA A 331 13.58 3.07 -17.72
CA ALA A 331 14.08 4.42 -17.48
C ALA A 331 13.91 4.84 -16.01
N ALA A 332 12.75 4.56 -15.39
CA ALA A 332 12.54 4.79 -13.97
C ALA A 332 13.54 4.02 -13.10
N TRP A 333 13.80 2.76 -13.41
CA TRP A 333 14.80 1.96 -12.70
C TRP A 333 16.23 2.49 -12.90
N ALA A 334 16.59 2.95 -14.09
CA ALA A 334 17.90 3.50 -14.36
C ALA A 334 18.14 4.78 -13.54
N VAL A 335 17.15 5.69 -13.48
CA VAL A 335 17.25 6.90 -12.65
C VAL A 335 17.25 6.58 -11.16
N GLU A 336 16.48 5.56 -10.70
CA GLU A 336 16.49 5.10 -9.30
C GLU A 336 17.85 4.58 -8.86
N ASP A 337 18.55 3.87 -9.74
CA ASP A 337 19.86 3.25 -9.45
C ASP A 337 21.03 4.27 -9.56
N MET A 338 20.82 5.48 -10.06
CA MET A 338 21.88 6.50 -10.16
C MET A 338 22.34 6.98 -8.79
N GLU A 339 23.67 7.08 -8.63
CA GLU A 339 24.28 7.73 -7.45
C GLU A 339 24.32 9.25 -7.59
N GLN A 340 24.46 9.74 -8.84
CA GLN A 340 24.48 11.17 -9.15
C GLN A 340 23.08 11.74 -9.24
N ASP A 341 22.95 13.03 -8.91
CA ASP A 341 21.72 13.82 -9.15
C ASP A 341 21.51 13.97 -10.66
N VAL A 342 20.34 13.55 -11.14
CA VAL A 342 19.98 13.59 -12.57
C VAL A 342 19.96 15.02 -13.13
N GLY A 343 19.62 16.00 -12.30
CA GLY A 343 19.66 17.42 -12.66
C GLY A 343 21.10 17.93 -12.79
N LEU A 344 22.04 17.40 -12.02
CA LEU A 344 23.45 17.71 -12.22
C LEU A 344 23.94 17.18 -13.57
N VAL A 345 23.59 15.96 -13.93
CA VAL A 345 23.92 15.37 -15.24
C VAL A 345 23.34 16.25 -16.37
N GLN A 346 22.08 16.66 -16.25
CA GLN A 346 21.43 17.53 -17.25
C GLN A 346 22.15 18.89 -17.34
N ARG A 347 22.49 19.55 -16.23
CA ARG A 347 23.16 20.86 -16.22
C ARG A 347 24.58 20.82 -16.80
N THR A 348 25.32 19.72 -16.60
CA THR A 348 26.71 19.61 -17.02
C THR A 348 26.89 19.08 -18.44
N MET A 349 26.02 18.17 -18.88
CA MET A 349 26.16 17.44 -20.15
C MET A 349 24.93 17.62 -21.07
N GLY A 350 23.90 18.35 -20.63
CA GLY A 350 22.67 18.56 -21.36
C GLY A 350 21.94 17.27 -21.69
N LEU A 351 21.13 17.30 -22.76
CA LEU A 351 20.37 16.15 -23.23
C LEU A 351 21.25 14.92 -23.53
N LYS A 352 22.50 15.12 -24.04
CA LYS A 352 23.42 14.02 -24.29
C LYS A 352 23.81 13.27 -23.02
N GLY A 353 23.93 13.98 -21.90
CA GLY A 353 24.16 13.36 -20.59
C GLY A 353 23.00 12.47 -20.16
N LEU A 354 21.78 12.92 -20.32
CA LEU A 354 20.58 12.11 -20.02
C LEU A 354 20.50 10.86 -20.91
N GLN A 355 20.82 10.99 -22.19
CA GLN A 355 20.86 9.89 -23.15
C GLN A 355 21.99 8.87 -22.90
N SER A 356 23.02 9.22 -22.14
CA SER A 356 24.08 8.29 -21.75
C SER A 356 23.69 7.38 -20.58
N ILE A 357 22.57 7.67 -19.89
CA ILE A 357 22.04 6.81 -18.83
C ILE A 357 21.48 5.51 -19.46
N PRO A 358 21.82 4.34 -18.91
CA PRO A 358 21.27 3.08 -19.44
C PRO A 358 19.77 3.10 -19.61
N ASP A 359 19.25 2.48 -20.66
CA ASP A 359 17.83 2.41 -21.03
C ASP A 359 17.15 3.77 -21.32
N ILE A 360 17.91 4.88 -21.42
CA ILE A 360 17.38 6.22 -21.75
C ILE A 360 17.88 6.64 -23.13
N GLY A 361 17.05 6.43 -24.14
CA GLY A 361 17.27 6.89 -25.51
C GLY A 361 16.87 8.35 -25.74
N GLN A 362 16.92 8.80 -26.99
CA GLN A 362 16.66 10.20 -27.36
C GLN A 362 15.28 10.69 -26.91
N SER A 363 14.22 9.91 -27.15
CA SER A 363 12.85 10.28 -26.78
C SER A 363 12.67 10.40 -25.26
N LEU A 364 13.11 9.39 -24.49
CA LEU A 364 13.00 9.40 -23.03
C LEU A 364 13.89 10.47 -22.39
N GLY A 365 15.08 10.73 -22.95
CA GLY A 365 15.93 11.82 -22.50
C GLY A 365 15.25 13.18 -22.59
N ALA A 366 14.52 13.46 -23.68
CA ALA A 366 13.76 14.69 -23.83
C ALA A 366 12.55 14.77 -22.87
N VAL A 367 11.90 13.64 -22.57
CA VAL A 367 10.83 13.57 -21.56
C VAL A 367 11.38 13.89 -20.18
N ILE A 368 12.49 13.26 -19.79
CA ILE A 368 13.12 13.47 -18.47
C ILE A 368 13.60 14.93 -18.33
N GLU A 369 14.17 15.53 -19.38
CA GLU A 369 14.56 16.95 -19.39
C GLU A 369 13.38 17.86 -19.03
N LYS A 370 12.23 17.68 -19.68
CA LYS A 370 11.00 18.42 -19.35
C LYS A 370 10.52 18.18 -17.92
N MET A 371 10.65 16.95 -17.40
CA MET A 371 10.31 16.65 -16.02
C MET A 371 11.23 17.39 -15.03
N ILE A 372 12.53 17.46 -15.30
CA ILE A 372 13.50 18.21 -14.50
C ILE A 372 13.15 19.71 -14.48
N GLU A 373 12.82 20.30 -15.64
CA GLU A 373 12.41 21.69 -15.77
C GLU A 373 11.14 21.98 -14.95
N ALA A 374 10.15 21.09 -15.03
CA ALA A 374 8.90 21.21 -14.26
C ALA A 374 9.16 21.20 -12.74
N CYS A 375 10.02 20.30 -12.26
CA CYS A 375 10.41 20.24 -10.85
C CYS A 375 11.14 21.52 -10.40
N SER A 376 12.02 22.07 -11.23
CA SER A 376 12.78 23.29 -10.93
C SER A 376 11.86 24.51 -10.79
N THR A 377 10.83 24.59 -11.62
CA THR A 377 9.83 25.68 -11.59
C THR A 377 8.95 25.62 -10.34
N GLN A 378 8.62 24.42 -9.85
CA GLN A 378 7.83 24.24 -8.61
C GLN A 378 8.61 24.69 -7.37
N ILE A 379 9.90 24.36 -7.30
CA ILE A 379 10.78 24.78 -6.19
C ILE A 379 10.88 26.31 -6.13
N GLN A 380 10.98 27.01 -7.28
CA GLN A 380 11.05 28.48 -7.34
C GLN A 380 9.73 29.16 -6.92
N LYS A 381 8.58 28.50 -7.08
CA LYS A 381 7.27 29.03 -6.68
C LYS A 381 6.88 28.76 -5.22
N GLY A 382 7.74 28.12 -4.42
CA GLY A 382 7.51 27.85 -2.99
C GLY A 382 6.42 26.82 -2.69
N THR A 383 6.02 26.03 -3.67
CA THR A 383 5.06 24.93 -3.54
C THR A 383 5.81 23.59 -3.61
N GLY A 384 6.59 23.32 -2.60
CA GLY A 384 7.35 22.09 -2.46
C GLY A 384 6.86 21.26 -1.26
#